data_edc1b015fee103963eaab160bb614cfe
#
_entry.id   edc1b015fee103963eaab160bb614cfe
#
_cell.length_a   1.000
_cell.length_b   1.000
_cell.length_c   1.000
_cell.angle_alpha   90.00
_cell.angle_beta   90.00
_cell.angle_gamma   90.00
#
_symmetry.space_group_name_H-M   'P 1'
#
loop_
_entity.id
_entity.type
_entity.pdbx_description
1 polymer ?
#
loop_
_entity_poly.entity_id
_entity_poly.type
_entity_poly.pdbx_seq_one_letter_code
_entity_poly.pdbx_strand_id
1 'polypeptide(L)'
;MLVHDAARPCLDPVQLKSLIDTLAEDPVGGLLAIPVADTLKRADDSGRIEATVDRRGLWQAQTPQMFRVGQLQQALSGGDRVAMTDEASAIERLGLKPRLVPGSLTNLKVTYPEDLPLAEMILAANSRTRSKA
;
A
#
# COMPACT_ATOMS: atom_id res chain seq x y z
N MET A 1 -12.80 -4.61 7.48
CA MET A 1 -12.53 -3.16 7.56
C MET A 1 -11.54 -2.79 6.48
N LEU A 2 -11.73 -1.65 5.82
CA LEU A 2 -10.78 -1.06 4.87
C LEU A 2 -10.16 0.18 5.51
N VAL A 3 -8.84 0.33 5.42
CA VAL A 3 -8.09 1.52 5.83
C VAL A 3 -7.41 2.10 4.61
N HIS A 4 -7.55 3.40 4.39
CA HIS A 4 -7.00 4.07 3.22
C HIS A 4 -6.35 5.40 3.59
N ASP A 5 -5.16 5.65 3.06
CA ASP A 5 -4.44 6.92 3.21
C ASP A 5 -5.17 8.06 2.48
N ALA A 6 -5.51 9.12 3.19
CA ALA A 6 -6.02 10.34 2.56
C ALA A 6 -5.03 10.95 1.55
N ALA A 7 -3.74 10.66 1.70
CA ALA A 7 -2.69 11.09 0.79
C ALA A 7 -2.61 10.27 -0.52
N ARG A 8 -3.52 9.30 -0.76
CA ARG A 8 -3.63 8.55 -2.02
C ARG A 8 -4.95 8.85 -2.74
N PRO A 9 -5.08 10.04 -3.33
CA PRO A 9 -6.36 10.46 -3.92
C PRO A 9 -6.73 9.75 -5.21
N CYS A 10 -5.79 9.03 -5.83
CA CYS A 10 -5.92 8.48 -7.18
C CYS A 10 -6.34 7.00 -7.21
N LEU A 11 -6.89 6.47 -6.13
CA LEU A 11 -7.37 5.09 -6.07
C LEU A 11 -8.42 4.82 -7.16
N ASP A 12 -8.16 3.82 -8.00
CA ASP A 12 -9.09 3.37 -9.03
C ASP A 12 -10.14 2.41 -8.42
N PRO A 13 -11.44 2.61 -8.69
CA PRO A 13 -12.49 1.68 -8.27
C PRO A 13 -12.29 0.23 -8.72
N VAL A 14 -11.64 0.00 -9.87
CA VAL A 14 -11.31 -1.35 -10.34
C VAL A 14 -10.31 -2.03 -9.40
N GLN A 15 -9.31 -1.30 -8.92
CA GLN A 15 -8.34 -1.82 -7.96
C GLN A 15 -9.00 -2.09 -6.59
N LEU A 16 -9.85 -1.16 -6.14
CA LEU A 16 -10.61 -1.36 -4.91
C LEU A 16 -11.50 -2.60 -4.99
N LYS A 17 -12.20 -2.77 -6.11
CA LYS A 17 -13.02 -3.97 -6.34
C LYS A 17 -12.18 -5.24 -6.33
N SER A 18 -11.06 -5.25 -7.03
CA SER A 18 -10.13 -6.39 -7.07
C SER A 18 -9.62 -6.76 -5.67
N LEU A 19 -9.29 -5.77 -4.85
CA LEU A 19 -8.89 -6.00 -3.45
C LEU A 19 -10.02 -6.66 -2.65
N ILE A 20 -11.23 -6.11 -2.73
CA ILE A 20 -12.39 -6.63 -2.01
C ILE A 20 -12.70 -8.06 -2.45
N ASP A 21 -12.81 -8.32 -3.75
CA ASP A 21 -13.11 -9.64 -4.29
C ASP A 21 -12.05 -10.69 -3.91
N THR A 22 -10.77 -10.29 -3.92
CA THR A 22 -9.66 -11.20 -3.58
C THR A 22 -9.65 -11.55 -2.09
N LEU A 23 -10.04 -10.61 -1.22
CA LEU A 23 -9.92 -10.74 0.23
C LEU A 23 -11.25 -11.02 0.93
N ALA A 24 -12.36 -11.11 0.20
CA ALA A 24 -13.69 -11.32 0.78
C ALA A 24 -13.72 -12.54 1.73
N GLU A 25 -13.16 -13.65 1.27
CA GLU A 25 -13.13 -14.92 2.01
C GLU A 25 -11.74 -15.21 2.64
N ASP A 26 -10.77 -14.30 2.49
CA ASP A 26 -9.45 -14.49 3.09
C ASP A 26 -9.54 -14.39 4.62
N PRO A 27 -9.00 -15.36 5.37
CA PRO A 27 -9.12 -15.38 6.84
C PRO A 27 -8.30 -14.29 7.53
N VAL A 28 -7.28 -13.75 6.88
CA VAL A 28 -6.40 -12.70 7.42
C VAL A 28 -6.76 -11.34 6.83
N GLY A 29 -6.79 -11.27 5.52
CA GLY A 29 -6.87 -10.05 4.74
C GLY A 29 -5.55 -9.71 4.04
N GLY A 30 -5.41 -8.45 3.61
CA GLY A 30 -4.22 -8.04 2.86
C GLY A 30 -4.29 -6.60 2.40
N LEU A 31 -3.46 -6.27 1.42
CA LEU A 31 -3.24 -4.91 0.96
C LEU A 31 -2.96 -4.84 -0.53
N LEU A 32 -3.21 -3.68 -1.12
CA LEU A 32 -2.66 -3.36 -2.44
C LEU A 32 -1.15 -3.17 -2.32
N ALA A 33 -0.41 -3.71 -3.28
CA ALA A 33 1.03 -3.53 -3.35
C ALA A 33 1.52 -3.63 -4.80
N ILE A 34 2.68 -3.05 -5.09
CA ILE A 34 3.36 -3.16 -6.38
C ILE A 34 4.76 -3.74 -6.21
N PRO A 35 5.22 -4.61 -7.11
CA PRO A 35 6.59 -5.12 -7.04
C PRO A 35 7.59 -3.97 -7.25
N VAL A 36 8.72 -4.04 -6.56
CA VAL A 36 9.81 -3.08 -6.74
C VAL A 36 10.41 -3.23 -8.14
N ALA A 37 10.31 -2.19 -8.96
CA ALA A 37 10.81 -2.18 -10.32
C ALA A 37 12.29 -1.76 -10.41
N ASP A 38 12.70 -0.77 -9.61
CA ASP A 38 14.03 -0.18 -9.66
C ASP A 38 15.05 -0.94 -8.82
N THR A 39 16.34 -0.71 -9.10
CA THR A 39 17.43 -1.21 -8.28
C THR A 39 17.47 -0.46 -6.97
N LEU A 40 17.36 -1.17 -5.84
CA LEU A 40 17.44 -0.59 -4.51
C LEU A 40 18.89 -0.49 -4.04
N LYS A 41 19.24 0.65 -3.48
CA LYS A 41 20.53 0.91 -2.83
C LYS A 41 20.31 1.22 -1.35
N ARG A 42 21.10 0.61 -0.49
CA ARG A 42 21.25 1.04 0.89
C ARG A 42 22.33 2.08 0.94
N ALA A 43 22.07 3.21 1.59
CA ALA A 43 23.07 4.25 1.84
C ALA A 43 23.53 4.20 3.30
N ASP A 44 24.76 4.64 3.51
CA ASP A 44 25.30 4.98 4.84
C ASP A 44 24.83 6.38 5.28
N ASP A 45 25.20 6.79 6.49
CA ASP A 45 24.82 8.09 7.06
C ASP A 45 25.46 9.29 6.29
N SER A 46 26.46 9.05 5.45
CA SER A 46 27.08 10.06 4.58
C SER A 46 26.43 10.16 3.19
N GLY A 47 25.40 9.35 2.92
CA GLY A 47 24.71 9.30 1.63
C GLY A 47 25.45 8.50 0.55
N ARG A 48 26.45 7.71 0.90
CA ARG A 48 27.17 6.83 -0.02
C ARG A 48 26.53 5.44 -0.08
N ILE A 49 26.66 4.78 -1.23
CA ILE A 49 26.13 3.42 -1.40
C ILE A 49 26.94 2.46 -0.54
N GLU A 50 26.26 1.83 0.43
CA GLU A 50 26.79 0.74 1.23
C GLU A 50 26.59 -0.60 0.53
N ALA A 51 25.37 -0.83 -0.03
CA ALA A 51 25.03 -2.09 -0.68
C ALA A 51 23.96 -1.93 -1.75
N THR A 52 23.93 -2.87 -2.69
CA THR A 52 22.78 -3.11 -3.56
C THR A 52 21.88 -4.17 -2.92
N VAL A 53 20.60 -3.84 -2.74
CA VAL A 53 19.61 -4.75 -2.16
C VAL A 53 18.96 -5.56 -3.28
N ASP A 54 18.88 -6.88 -3.12
CA ASP A 54 18.13 -7.73 -4.05
C ASP A 54 16.63 -7.41 -3.96
N ARG A 55 16.05 -6.99 -5.07
CA ARG A 55 14.64 -6.61 -5.15
C ARG A 55 13.67 -7.77 -5.35
N ARG A 56 14.17 -9.00 -5.57
CA ARG A 56 13.31 -10.17 -5.76
C ARG A 56 12.44 -10.42 -4.52
N GLY A 57 11.12 -10.50 -4.73
CA GLY A 57 10.17 -10.65 -3.63
C GLY A 57 9.91 -9.40 -2.79
N LEU A 58 10.49 -8.24 -3.15
CA LEU A 58 10.19 -6.98 -2.49
C LEU A 58 9.02 -6.27 -3.18
N TRP A 59 8.11 -5.76 -2.37
CA TRP A 59 6.92 -5.05 -2.78
C TRP A 59 6.81 -3.71 -2.05
N GLN A 60 6.29 -2.72 -2.73
CA GLN A 60 5.92 -1.44 -2.13
C GLN A 60 4.47 -1.53 -1.67
N ALA A 61 4.25 -1.48 -0.36
CA ALA A 61 2.93 -1.47 0.23
C ALA A 61 2.16 -0.21 -0.16
N GLN A 62 0.89 -0.40 -0.49
CA GLN A 62 -0.06 0.68 -0.75
C GLN A 62 -1.27 0.55 0.18
N THR A 63 -2.18 1.49 0.10
CA THR A 63 -3.53 1.38 0.65
C THR A 63 -4.55 1.49 -0.48
N PRO A 64 -5.79 0.94 -0.34
CA PRO A 64 -6.37 0.37 0.87
C PRO A 64 -5.71 -0.93 1.35
N GLN A 65 -5.79 -1.10 2.68
CA GLN A 65 -5.51 -2.36 3.36
C GLN A 65 -6.82 -2.89 3.95
N MET A 66 -7.10 -4.17 3.81
CA MET A 66 -8.36 -4.78 4.21
C MET A 66 -8.12 -5.96 5.17
N PHE A 67 -8.67 -5.85 6.38
CA PHE A 67 -8.51 -6.87 7.43
C PHE A 67 -9.84 -7.16 8.14
N ARG A 68 -9.91 -8.31 8.81
CA ARG A 68 -11.01 -8.62 9.74
C ARG A 68 -10.94 -7.66 10.93
N VAL A 69 -12.09 -7.08 11.30
CA VAL A 69 -12.15 -6.04 12.35
C VAL A 69 -11.55 -6.53 13.67
N GLY A 70 -11.91 -7.73 14.12
CA GLY A 70 -11.42 -8.28 15.38
C GLY A 70 -9.90 -8.47 15.40
N GLN A 71 -9.31 -8.97 14.29
CA GLN A 71 -7.87 -9.14 14.19
C GLN A 71 -7.15 -7.78 14.18
N LEU A 72 -7.68 -6.79 13.45
CA LEU A 72 -7.09 -5.47 13.41
C LEU A 72 -7.16 -4.77 14.79
N GLN A 73 -8.29 -4.88 15.48
CA GLN A 73 -8.43 -4.37 16.86
C GLN A 73 -7.42 -5.02 17.81
N GLN A 74 -7.27 -6.34 17.74
CA GLN A 74 -6.29 -7.07 18.54
C GLN A 74 -4.86 -6.61 18.23
N ALA A 75 -4.51 -6.50 16.95
CA ALA A 75 -3.19 -6.06 16.50
C ALA A 75 -2.85 -4.65 17.00
N LEU A 76 -3.80 -3.72 16.94
CA LEU A 76 -3.62 -2.32 17.35
C LEU A 76 -3.66 -2.13 18.88
N SER A 77 -4.28 -3.06 19.64
CA SER A 77 -4.35 -2.99 21.09
C SER A 77 -3.09 -3.53 21.79
N GLY A 78 -2.28 -4.32 21.10
CA GLY A 78 -1.13 -5.06 21.63
C GLY A 78 0.20 -4.36 21.42
N GLY A 79 0.54 -3.29 22.17
CA GLY A 79 1.93 -2.90 22.38
C GLY A 79 2.45 -1.71 21.57
N ASP A 80 3.74 -1.67 21.40
CA ASP A 80 4.57 -0.57 20.93
C ASP A 80 4.15 -0.01 19.55
N ARG A 81 3.46 1.12 19.56
CA ARG A 81 3.03 1.82 18.34
C ARG A 81 4.19 2.39 17.51
N VAL A 82 5.37 2.49 18.12
CA VAL A 82 6.57 3.09 17.51
C VAL A 82 7.11 2.25 16.35
N ALA A 83 6.87 0.94 16.36
CA ALA A 83 7.35 0.02 15.32
C ALA A 83 6.30 -0.34 14.25
N MET A 84 5.09 0.24 14.31
CA MET A 84 4.03 -0.02 13.33
C MET A 84 4.08 1.04 12.24
N THR A 85 4.42 0.64 11.02
CA THR A 85 4.47 1.52 9.85
C THR A 85 3.13 1.61 9.11
N ASP A 86 2.32 0.54 9.21
CA ASP A 86 0.99 0.41 8.60
C ASP A 86 0.16 -0.69 9.31
N GLU A 87 -1.09 -0.90 8.88
CA GLU A 87 -1.98 -1.92 9.45
C GLU A 87 -1.46 -3.34 9.19
N ALA A 88 -0.85 -3.57 8.02
CA ALA A 88 -0.29 -4.88 7.68
C ALA A 88 0.83 -5.27 8.66
N SER A 89 1.72 -4.36 9.01
CA SER A 89 2.78 -4.61 9.98
C SER A 89 2.25 -4.95 11.38
N ALA A 90 1.12 -4.36 11.76
CA ALA A 90 0.45 -4.71 13.02
C ALA A 90 -0.10 -6.15 12.99
N ILE A 91 -0.70 -6.57 11.88
CA ILE A 91 -1.21 -7.93 11.67
C ILE A 91 -0.06 -8.95 11.62
N GLU A 92 1.05 -8.62 10.97
CA GLU A 92 2.25 -9.47 10.93
C GLU A 92 2.81 -9.78 12.33
N ARG A 93 2.73 -8.83 13.25
CA ARG A 93 3.14 -9.03 14.67
C ARG A 93 2.28 -10.05 15.42
N LEU A 94 1.07 -10.35 14.95
CA LEU A 94 0.26 -11.46 15.44
C LEU A 94 0.70 -12.81 14.87
N GLY A 95 1.77 -12.86 14.06
CA GLY A 95 2.24 -14.05 13.36
C GLY A 95 1.41 -14.41 12.12
N LEU A 96 0.52 -13.50 11.69
CA LEU A 96 -0.31 -13.68 10.50
C LEU A 96 0.42 -13.17 9.26
N LYS A 97 -0.01 -13.63 8.08
CA LYS A 97 0.62 -13.27 6.80
C LYS A 97 -0.41 -12.60 5.88
N PRO A 98 -0.48 -11.27 5.85
CA PRO A 98 -1.32 -10.53 4.92
C PRO A 98 -1.05 -10.89 3.46
N ARG A 99 -2.10 -10.92 2.64
CA ARG A 99 -2.00 -11.20 1.21
C ARG A 99 -1.66 -9.93 0.44
N LEU A 100 -0.69 -10.02 -0.49
CA LEU A 100 -0.41 -8.95 -1.45
C LEU A 100 -1.38 -9.07 -2.63
N VAL A 101 -2.10 -7.99 -2.93
CA VAL A 101 -2.98 -7.86 -4.09
C VAL A 101 -2.35 -6.84 -5.05
N PRO A 102 -2.22 -7.16 -6.34
CA PRO A 102 -1.61 -6.23 -7.29
C PRO A 102 -2.30 -4.87 -7.31
N GLY A 103 -1.55 -3.83 -7.01
CA GLY A 103 -1.94 -2.43 -7.08
C GLY A 103 -1.50 -1.77 -8.39
N SER A 104 -1.41 -0.44 -8.38
CA SER A 104 -0.97 0.34 -9.55
C SER A 104 -0.06 1.49 -9.14
N LEU A 105 0.85 1.87 -10.05
CA LEU A 105 1.66 3.09 -9.91
C LEU A 105 0.81 4.35 -9.84
N THR A 106 -0.38 4.34 -10.47
CA THR A 106 -1.31 5.48 -10.43
C THR A 106 -1.94 5.71 -9.05
N ASN A 107 -1.92 4.70 -8.15
CA ASN A 107 -2.33 4.84 -6.76
C ASN A 107 -1.18 5.43 -5.91
N LEU A 108 -0.58 6.51 -6.40
CA LEU A 108 0.56 7.15 -5.74
C LEU A 108 0.17 7.78 -4.41
N LYS A 109 1.14 7.87 -3.51
CA LYS A 109 1.04 8.66 -2.28
C LYS A 109 1.61 10.04 -2.54
N VAL A 110 0.82 11.07 -2.35
CA VAL A 110 1.27 12.46 -2.36
C VAL A 110 2.09 12.69 -1.09
N THR A 111 3.40 12.75 -1.23
CA THR A 111 4.35 12.90 -0.11
C THR A 111 5.12 14.20 -0.24
N TYR A 112 5.46 14.57 -1.46
CA TYR A 112 6.22 15.77 -1.79
C TYR A 112 5.40 16.73 -2.66
N PRO A 113 5.72 18.04 -2.66
CA PRO A 113 5.01 19.02 -3.50
C PRO A 113 4.94 18.66 -4.98
N GLU A 114 5.98 18.03 -5.52
CA GLU A 114 6.06 17.58 -6.92
C GLU A 114 5.10 16.43 -7.26
N ASP A 115 4.56 15.72 -6.27
CA ASP A 115 3.57 14.66 -6.50
C ASP A 115 2.18 15.21 -6.85
N LEU A 116 1.88 16.45 -6.45
CA LEU A 116 0.57 17.07 -6.67
C LEU A 116 0.20 17.20 -8.14
N PRO A 117 1.04 17.76 -9.03
CA PRO A 117 0.73 17.84 -10.45
C PRO A 117 0.48 16.48 -11.08
N LEU A 118 1.23 15.45 -10.64
CA LEU A 118 1.05 14.09 -11.12
C LEU A 118 -0.29 13.50 -10.67
N ALA A 119 -0.68 13.73 -9.42
CA ALA A 119 -1.98 13.31 -8.90
C ALA A 119 -3.13 13.99 -9.66
N GLU A 120 -3.04 15.29 -9.92
CA GLU A 120 -4.03 16.04 -10.71
C GLU A 120 -4.19 15.48 -12.13
N MET A 121 -3.08 15.17 -12.81
CA MET A 121 -3.11 14.56 -14.15
C MET A 121 -3.81 13.18 -14.13
N ILE A 122 -3.51 12.35 -13.15
CA ILE A 122 -4.13 11.02 -12.99
C ILE A 122 -5.64 11.17 -12.73
N LEU A 123 -6.04 12.05 -11.82
CA LEU A 123 -7.45 12.31 -11.50
C LEU A 123 -8.22 12.82 -12.73
N ALA A 124 -7.62 13.73 -13.50
CA ALA A 124 -8.22 14.23 -14.73
C ALA A 124 -8.40 13.14 -15.80
N ALA A 125 -7.41 12.23 -15.92
CA ALA A 125 -7.51 11.09 -16.83
C ALA A 125 -8.62 10.12 -16.41
N ASN A 126 -8.69 9.78 -15.12
CA ASN A 126 -9.72 8.90 -14.56
C ASN A 126 -11.14 9.46 -14.74
N SER A 127 -11.32 10.77 -14.58
CA SER A 127 -12.61 11.44 -14.77
C SER A 127 -13.11 11.33 -16.21
N ARG A 128 -12.21 11.49 -17.20
CA ARG A 128 -12.56 11.37 -18.62
C ARG A 128 -12.98 9.94 -19.00
N THR A 129 -12.36 8.94 -18.39
CA THR A 129 -12.69 7.53 -18.64
C THR A 129 -14.07 7.19 -18.08
N ARG A 130 -14.41 7.71 -16.89
CA ARG A 130 -15.72 7.51 -16.26
C ARG A 130 -16.88 8.18 -17.00
N SER A 131 -16.64 9.31 -17.68
CA SER A 131 -17.67 10.03 -18.44
C SER A 131 -18.01 9.35 -19.78
N LYS A 132 -17.27 8.30 -20.19
CA LYS A 132 -17.47 7.56 -21.44
C LYS A 132 -18.02 6.16 -21.23
N ALA A 133 -18.18 5.72 -19.98
CA ALA A 133 -18.74 4.42 -19.60
C ALA A 133 -20.18 4.58 -19.10
#